data_49c77b7d3a876fe1eb8c88b69138a124
#
_entry.id   49c77b7d3a876fe1eb8c88b69138a124
#
_cell.length_a   1.000
_cell.length_b   1.000
_cell.length_c   1.000
_cell.angle_alpha   90.00
_cell.angle_beta   90.00
_cell.angle_gamma   90.00
#
_symmetry.space_group_name_H-M   'P 1'
#
loop_
_entity.id
_entity.type
_entity.pdbx_description
1 polymer ?
#
loop_
_entity_poly.entity_id
_entity_poly.type
_entity_poly.pdbx_seq_one_letter_code
_entity_poly.pdbx_strand_id
1 'polypeptide(L)'
;MDPNGAKDGDLVFVSGNPGRTRRILTSDAVEFQRDTALPRTLNLLRRKEIALQQYGLEGPEQTRRGRDDLFGVQNSRKAYTGMLAGIQDPLFIESKRKNEQEIFNTLKADPKLASLAGAWDTIRDLQNKRREMLLKPASLRTQLAGFAEKIVLMASEDTKPSAQRLREFRDSARQSLEQELFSEVPVYEDLERTLLADELSRLAEDRGGNDPLVKTALAGKSPRNRAAEIIAGTKLANAQARKELAQKGLDGIKNSTDPLVVLIRDIEPEYRKIREATEAIDEQERQAYAKVTEAKFAVGGDSVYPDATFTLRLSYGAVSGYESKGKQIPAHTKLGGAFEHEKVHLQKDPWVLPKSWHAAKEKLNPDIPFNFVSTCDIIGGNSGSPVVSRDGAMVGIIFDGNIESLPGDFYYSDKQARSVSVHIAGVLEAMRKIYNAGHLADQMGK
;
A
#
# COMPACT_ATOMS: atom_id res chain seq x y z
N MET A 1 -23.93 7.63 -20.58
CA MET A 1 -23.06 8.70 -20.06
C MET A 1 -23.73 10.04 -20.15
N ASP A 2 -23.46 10.93 -19.20
CA ASP A 2 -23.85 12.34 -19.35
C ASP A 2 -22.62 13.13 -19.87
N PRO A 3 -22.62 13.62 -21.10
CA PRO A 3 -21.50 14.36 -21.67
C PRO A 3 -21.24 15.71 -20.96
N ASN A 4 -22.23 16.23 -20.23
CA ASN A 4 -22.08 17.45 -19.43
C ASN A 4 -21.33 17.17 -18.12
N GLY A 5 -21.31 15.91 -17.68
CA GLY A 5 -20.66 15.48 -16.44
C GLY A 5 -21.26 16.06 -15.16
N ALA A 6 -20.49 15.98 -14.08
CA ALA A 6 -20.92 16.46 -12.76
C ALA A 6 -20.65 17.98 -12.59
N LYS A 7 -21.59 18.69 -11.99
CA LYS A 7 -21.48 20.11 -11.64
C LYS A 7 -21.26 20.30 -10.15
N ASP A 8 -20.78 21.46 -9.75
CA ASP A 8 -20.63 21.83 -8.35
C ASP A 8 -21.99 21.76 -7.64
N GLY A 9 -22.04 21.11 -6.49
CA GLY A 9 -23.25 20.81 -5.74
C GLY A 9 -23.99 19.51 -6.11
N ASP A 10 -23.64 18.85 -7.21
CA ASP A 10 -24.33 17.63 -7.62
C ASP A 10 -24.04 16.47 -6.65
N LEU A 11 -25.06 15.68 -6.37
CA LEU A 11 -24.92 14.40 -5.67
C LEU A 11 -24.39 13.35 -6.63
N VAL A 12 -23.30 12.70 -6.23
CA VAL A 12 -22.66 11.63 -7.01
C VAL A 12 -22.44 10.38 -6.16
N PHE A 13 -22.33 9.25 -6.85
CA PHE A 13 -22.14 7.94 -6.25
C PHE A 13 -20.91 7.27 -6.85
N VAL A 14 -20.11 6.58 -6.02
CA VAL A 14 -18.98 5.76 -6.42
C VAL A 14 -19.28 4.31 -6.05
N SER A 15 -19.38 3.44 -7.04
CA SER A 15 -19.53 1.99 -6.84
C SER A 15 -18.20 1.31 -7.07
N GLY A 16 -17.55 0.84 -6.00
CA GLY A 16 -16.23 0.26 -6.10
C GLY A 16 -15.88 -0.66 -4.93
N ASN A 17 -14.66 -1.17 -4.96
CA ASN A 17 -14.13 -2.09 -3.97
C ASN A 17 -13.04 -1.40 -3.13
N PRO A 18 -13.41 -0.62 -2.10
CA PRO A 18 -12.43 0.01 -1.20
C PRO A 18 -11.60 -1.07 -0.51
N GLY A 19 -10.28 -0.92 -0.55
CA GLY A 19 -9.35 -1.94 -0.13
C GLY A 19 -9.44 -2.26 1.35
N ARG A 20 -8.94 -1.38 2.20
CA ARG A 20 -8.93 -1.55 3.65
C ARG A 20 -8.94 -0.21 4.36
N THR A 21 -9.74 -0.12 5.41
CA THR A 21 -9.65 0.93 6.43
C THR A 21 -9.37 0.32 7.80
N ARG A 22 -8.92 1.13 8.75
CA ARG A 22 -8.59 0.73 10.12
C ARG A 22 -9.29 1.62 11.15
N ARG A 23 -10.52 2.00 10.88
CA ARG A 23 -11.33 2.90 11.74
C ARG A 23 -11.78 2.22 13.03
N ILE A 24 -11.81 0.87 13.01
CA ILE A 24 -12.10 0.04 14.17
C ILE A 24 -11.02 0.14 15.25
N LEU A 25 -9.77 0.48 14.90
CA LEU A 25 -8.64 0.47 15.85
C LEU A 25 -8.98 1.21 17.15
N THR A 26 -8.56 0.63 18.26
CA THR A 26 -8.63 1.27 19.58
C THR A 26 -7.65 2.45 19.67
N SER A 27 -7.85 3.33 20.66
CA SER A 27 -6.93 4.44 20.90
C SER A 27 -5.49 3.96 21.11
N ASP A 28 -5.27 2.92 21.92
CA ASP A 28 -3.95 2.32 22.14
C ASP A 28 -3.31 1.82 20.82
N ALA A 29 -4.11 1.19 19.95
CA ALA A 29 -3.62 0.71 18.67
C ALA A 29 -3.29 1.87 17.71
N VAL A 30 -4.06 2.96 17.72
CA VAL A 30 -3.73 4.17 16.95
C VAL A 30 -2.45 4.82 17.48
N GLU A 31 -2.27 4.87 18.79
CA GLU A 31 -1.03 5.37 19.39
C GLU A 31 0.20 4.53 19.02
N PHE A 32 0.05 3.21 18.99
CA PHE A 32 1.10 2.34 18.44
C PHE A 32 1.42 2.67 16.98
N GLN A 33 0.41 2.90 16.13
CA GLN A 33 0.63 3.34 14.75
C GLN A 33 1.36 4.68 14.69
N ARG A 34 0.92 5.67 15.49
CA ARG A 34 1.50 7.02 15.56
C ARG A 34 2.94 7.03 16.03
N ASP A 35 3.23 6.31 17.10
CA ASP A 35 4.49 6.44 17.84
C ASP A 35 5.55 5.40 17.42
N THR A 36 5.14 4.32 16.78
CA THR A 36 6.05 3.19 16.48
C THR A 36 5.98 2.75 15.02
N ALA A 37 4.82 2.29 14.56
CA ALA A 37 4.73 1.58 13.28
C ALA A 37 4.94 2.51 12.07
N LEU A 38 4.22 3.64 12.02
CA LEU A 38 4.34 4.59 10.91
C LEU A 38 5.70 5.31 10.87
N PRO A 39 6.26 5.81 12.00
CA PRO A 39 7.61 6.38 12.00
C PRO A 39 8.68 5.40 11.51
N ARG A 40 8.60 4.13 11.95
CA ARG A 40 9.51 3.09 11.47
C ARG A 40 9.34 2.84 9.97
N THR A 41 8.11 2.69 9.49
CA THR A 41 7.83 2.51 8.07
C THR A 41 8.37 3.67 7.24
N LEU A 42 8.15 4.92 7.68
CA LEU A 42 8.68 6.11 7.01
C LEU A 42 10.21 6.15 6.98
N ASN A 43 10.86 5.69 8.04
CA ASN A 43 12.32 5.58 8.08
C ASN A 43 12.81 4.58 7.01
N LEU A 44 12.22 3.39 6.94
CA LEU A 44 12.56 2.37 5.95
C LEU A 44 12.31 2.85 4.51
N LEU A 45 11.21 3.54 4.26
CA LEU A 45 10.91 4.09 2.95
C LEU A 45 11.91 5.18 2.54
N ARG A 46 12.26 6.10 3.46
CA ARG A 46 13.29 7.13 3.19
C ARG A 46 14.65 6.51 2.89
N ARG A 47 15.02 5.49 3.64
CA ARG A 47 16.26 4.75 3.42
C ARG A 47 16.30 4.13 2.02
N LYS A 48 15.25 3.40 1.64
CA LYS A 48 15.13 2.79 0.31
C LYS A 48 15.11 3.85 -0.80
N GLU A 49 14.40 4.97 -0.59
CA GLU A 49 14.38 6.10 -1.53
C GLU A 49 15.80 6.65 -1.80
N ILE A 50 16.60 6.87 -0.75
CA ILE A 50 17.98 7.36 -0.88
C ILE A 50 18.85 6.33 -1.62
N ALA A 51 18.73 5.05 -1.29
CA ALA A 51 19.49 4.00 -1.97
C ALA A 51 19.17 3.95 -3.48
N LEU A 52 17.90 4.05 -3.85
CA LEU A 52 17.45 4.08 -5.25
C LEU A 52 17.88 5.35 -5.98
N GLN A 53 17.84 6.50 -5.32
CA GLN A 53 18.33 7.76 -5.89
C GLN A 53 19.84 7.69 -6.14
N GLN A 54 20.63 7.19 -5.19
CA GLN A 54 22.06 7.00 -5.35
C GLN A 54 22.39 6.03 -6.48
N TYR A 55 21.68 4.92 -6.58
CA TYR A 55 21.79 3.99 -7.70
C TYR A 55 21.52 4.68 -9.05
N GLY A 56 20.48 5.52 -9.13
CA GLY A 56 20.16 6.27 -10.35
C GLY A 56 21.25 7.25 -10.78
N LEU A 57 22.08 7.75 -9.85
CA LEU A 57 23.20 8.66 -10.18
C LEU A 57 24.37 7.94 -10.90
N GLU A 58 24.40 6.61 -10.88
CA GLU A 58 25.43 5.83 -11.59
C GLU A 58 25.28 5.92 -13.12
N GLY A 59 24.06 6.24 -13.63
CA GLY A 59 23.84 6.46 -15.06
C GLY A 59 22.38 6.42 -15.50
N PRO A 60 22.12 6.74 -16.78
CA PRO A 60 20.75 6.76 -17.32
C PRO A 60 20.05 5.40 -17.27
N GLU A 61 20.79 4.32 -17.48
CA GLU A 61 20.23 2.96 -17.44
C GLU A 61 19.88 2.56 -16.01
N GLN A 62 20.68 2.91 -15.02
CA GLN A 62 20.39 2.70 -13.60
C GLN A 62 19.15 3.51 -13.18
N THR A 63 19.05 4.75 -13.65
CA THR A 63 17.85 5.56 -13.45
C THR A 63 16.62 4.85 -14.02
N ARG A 64 16.68 4.31 -15.23
CA ARG A 64 15.58 3.57 -15.87
C ARG A 64 15.19 2.32 -15.07
N ARG A 65 16.18 1.53 -14.63
CA ARG A 65 15.96 0.27 -13.89
C ARG A 65 15.34 0.49 -12.52
N GLY A 66 15.78 1.53 -11.79
CA GLY A 66 15.29 1.84 -10.45
C GLY A 66 14.02 2.70 -10.42
N ARG A 67 13.52 3.16 -11.56
CA ARG A 67 12.46 4.16 -11.67
C ARG A 67 11.15 3.73 -11.01
N ASP A 68 10.67 2.53 -11.32
CA ASP A 68 9.38 2.05 -10.84
C ASP A 68 9.41 1.80 -9.33
N ASP A 69 10.51 1.22 -8.83
CA ASP A 69 10.76 1.07 -7.40
C ASP A 69 10.80 2.43 -6.68
N LEU A 70 11.50 3.40 -7.25
CA LEU A 70 11.61 4.75 -6.68
C LEU A 70 10.24 5.43 -6.59
N PHE A 71 9.44 5.36 -7.64
CA PHE A 71 8.10 5.94 -7.64
C PHE A 71 7.17 5.25 -6.65
N GLY A 72 7.23 3.92 -6.56
CA GLY A 72 6.47 3.16 -5.57
C GLY A 72 6.82 3.55 -4.12
N VAL A 73 8.11 3.71 -3.83
CA VAL A 73 8.60 4.13 -2.51
C VAL A 73 8.19 5.57 -2.21
N GLN A 74 8.31 6.50 -3.16
CA GLN A 74 7.91 7.89 -2.99
C GLN A 74 6.40 8.03 -2.79
N ASN A 75 5.60 7.29 -3.54
CA ASN A 75 4.14 7.24 -3.36
C ASN A 75 3.76 6.73 -1.97
N SER A 76 4.36 5.62 -1.54
CA SER A 76 4.14 5.06 -0.21
C SER A 76 4.55 6.04 0.90
N ARG A 77 5.71 6.69 0.77
CA ARG A 77 6.19 7.68 1.72
C ARG A 77 5.23 8.87 1.84
N LYS A 78 4.72 9.38 0.71
CA LYS A 78 3.72 10.45 0.69
C LYS A 78 2.46 10.04 1.45
N ALA A 79 1.92 8.86 1.15
CA ALA A 79 0.72 8.33 1.80
C ALA A 79 0.91 8.18 3.31
N TYR A 80 1.96 7.49 3.75
CA TYR A 80 2.23 7.29 5.18
C TYR A 80 2.56 8.59 5.92
N THR A 81 3.17 9.58 5.26
CA THR A 81 3.38 10.91 5.85
C THR A 81 2.06 11.61 6.14
N GLY A 82 1.11 11.58 5.20
CA GLY A 82 -0.21 12.16 5.40
C GLY A 82 -1.03 11.40 6.45
N MET A 83 -0.96 10.07 6.45
CA MET A 83 -1.59 9.24 7.48
C MET A 83 -1.07 9.58 8.87
N LEU A 84 0.26 9.66 9.03
CA LEU A 84 0.89 10.01 10.31
C LEU A 84 0.48 11.40 10.77
N ALA A 85 0.52 12.40 9.88
CA ALA A 85 0.11 13.77 10.21
C ALA A 85 -1.33 13.82 10.74
N GLY A 86 -2.25 13.04 10.13
CA GLY A 86 -3.64 13.00 10.57
C GLY A 86 -3.84 12.39 11.96
N ILE A 87 -3.12 11.31 12.29
CA ILE A 87 -3.23 10.67 13.61
C ILE A 87 -2.36 11.33 14.70
N GLN A 88 -1.52 12.30 14.32
CA GLN A 88 -0.82 13.18 15.25
C GLN A 88 -1.69 14.33 15.77
N ASP A 89 -2.87 14.56 15.16
CA ASP A 89 -3.82 15.55 15.67
C ASP A 89 -4.33 15.12 17.06
N PRO A 90 -4.08 15.90 18.13
CA PRO A 90 -4.56 15.58 19.46
C PRO A 90 -6.08 15.43 19.54
N LEU A 91 -6.82 16.25 18.80
CA LEU A 91 -8.28 16.22 18.79
C LEU A 91 -8.83 14.88 18.26
N PHE A 92 -8.12 14.24 17.34
CA PHE A 92 -8.51 12.92 16.85
C PHE A 92 -8.41 11.85 17.96
N ILE A 93 -7.28 11.81 18.69
CA ILE A 93 -7.09 10.84 19.77
C ILE A 93 -8.07 11.11 20.93
N GLU A 94 -8.27 12.37 21.30
CA GLU A 94 -9.24 12.75 22.34
C GLU A 94 -10.66 12.32 21.97
N SER A 95 -11.09 12.58 20.75
CA SER A 95 -12.40 12.14 20.23
C SER A 95 -12.55 10.62 20.30
N LYS A 96 -11.51 9.89 19.91
CA LYS A 96 -11.49 8.43 19.93
C LYS A 96 -11.62 7.89 21.36
N ARG A 97 -10.85 8.42 22.30
CA ARG A 97 -10.94 8.05 23.72
C ARG A 97 -12.30 8.38 24.34
N LYS A 98 -12.87 9.51 23.96
CA LYS A 98 -14.24 9.87 24.40
C LYS A 98 -15.26 8.85 23.91
N ASN A 99 -15.22 8.48 22.63
CA ASN A 99 -16.09 7.47 22.07
C ASN A 99 -15.91 6.10 22.77
N GLU A 100 -14.70 5.71 23.07
CA GLU A 100 -14.41 4.49 23.81
C GLU A 100 -14.99 4.55 25.24
N GLN A 101 -14.88 5.69 25.92
CA GLN A 101 -15.46 5.88 27.25
C GLN A 101 -17.00 5.76 27.22
N GLU A 102 -17.65 6.27 26.18
CA GLU A 102 -19.10 6.15 26.00
C GLU A 102 -19.49 4.67 25.79
N ILE A 103 -18.72 3.91 25.00
CA ILE A 103 -18.89 2.47 24.85
C ILE A 103 -18.73 1.78 26.20
N PHE A 104 -17.66 2.03 26.95
CA PHE A 104 -17.43 1.42 28.26
C PHE A 104 -18.54 1.71 29.26
N ASN A 105 -19.10 2.91 29.27
CA ASN A 105 -20.21 3.26 30.15
C ASN A 105 -21.45 2.40 29.82
N THR A 106 -21.73 2.18 28.53
CA THR A 106 -22.83 1.31 28.09
C THR A 106 -22.57 -0.16 28.44
N LEU A 107 -21.35 -0.65 28.20
CA LEU A 107 -20.99 -2.03 28.54
C LEU A 107 -21.10 -2.32 30.04
N LYS A 108 -20.77 -1.35 30.91
CA LYS A 108 -20.90 -1.50 32.35
C LYS A 108 -22.35 -1.52 32.83
N ALA A 109 -23.23 -0.86 32.10
CA ALA A 109 -24.66 -0.79 32.44
C ALA A 109 -25.42 -2.09 32.07
N ASP A 110 -24.90 -2.87 31.10
CA ASP A 110 -25.50 -4.14 30.69
C ASP A 110 -24.60 -5.34 31.04
N PRO A 111 -24.99 -6.19 32.02
CA PRO A 111 -24.20 -7.36 32.41
C PRO A 111 -23.91 -8.34 31.26
N LYS A 112 -24.76 -8.38 30.23
CA LYS A 112 -24.54 -9.26 29.06
C LYS A 112 -23.38 -8.78 28.18
N LEU A 113 -23.10 -7.50 28.18
CA LEU A 113 -22.06 -6.88 27.38
C LEU A 113 -20.76 -6.64 28.16
N ALA A 114 -20.78 -6.73 29.49
CA ALA A 114 -19.65 -6.40 30.35
C ALA A 114 -18.37 -7.19 30.01
N SER A 115 -18.50 -8.44 29.54
CA SER A 115 -17.36 -9.28 29.15
C SER A 115 -16.60 -8.77 27.92
N LEU A 116 -17.20 -7.89 27.11
CA LEU A 116 -16.57 -7.35 25.91
C LEU A 116 -15.50 -6.28 26.25
N ALA A 117 -15.60 -5.63 27.41
CA ALA A 117 -14.68 -4.56 27.83
C ALA A 117 -13.20 -5.00 27.89
N GLY A 118 -12.91 -6.24 28.27
CA GLY A 118 -11.55 -6.80 28.35
C GLY A 118 -10.82 -6.87 27.00
N ALA A 119 -11.53 -6.71 25.88
CA ALA A 119 -10.91 -6.73 24.56
C ALA A 119 -9.92 -5.58 24.33
N TRP A 120 -10.18 -4.40 24.89
CA TRP A 120 -9.28 -3.24 24.79
C TRP A 120 -7.95 -3.47 25.52
N ASP A 121 -7.98 -4.05 26.73
CA ASP A 121 -6.77 -4.42 27.46
C ASP A 121 -5.96 -5.46 26.68
N THR A 122 -6.64 -6.47 26.13
CA THR A 122 -5.99 -7.49 25.26
C THR A 122 -5.27 -6.82 24.09
N ILE A 123 -5.94 -5.90 23.38
CA ILE A 123 -5.35 -5.20 22.23
C ILE A 123 -4.13 -4.39 22.68
N ARG A 124 -4.22 -3.62 23.77
CA ARG A 124 -3.08 -2.85 24.31
C ARG A 124 -1.87 -3.74 24.59
N ASP A 125 -2.06 -4.89 25.24
CA ASP A 125 -0.97 -5.81 25.55
C ASP A 125 -0.35 -6.42 24.27
N LEU A 126 -1.17 -6.70 23.24
CA LEU A 126 -0.69 -7.16 21.95
C LEU A 126 0.12 -6.10 21.21
N GLN A 127 -0.25 -4.79 21.30
CA GLN A 127 0.55 -3.72 20.71
C GLN A 127 1.94 -3.61 21.38
N ASN A 128 2.03 -3.84 22.68
CA ASN A 128 3.33 -3.88 23.38
C ASN A 128 4.21 -5.02 22.87
N LYS A 129 3.66 -6.22 22.70
CA LYS A 129 4.38 -7.38 22.11
C LYS A 129 4.84 -7.08 20.68
N ARG A 130 4.00 -6.47 19.85
CA ARG A 130 4.37 -6.05 18.47
C ARG A 130 5.54 -5.08 18.46
N ARG A 131 5.57 -4.13 19.40
CA ARG A 131 6.67 -3.15 19.50
C ARG A 131 8.03 -3.84 19.68
N GLU A 132 8.09 -4.87 20.52
CA GLU A 132 9.32 -5.64 20.75
C GLU A 132 9.74 -6.43 19.49
N MET A 133 8.78 -6.99 18.77
CA MET A 133 9.06 -7.77 17.56
C MET A 133 9.54 -6.93 16.38
N LEU A 134 9.03 -5.69 16.25
CA LEU A 134 9.45 -4.78 15.18
C LEU A 134 10.95 -4.43 15.22
N LEU A 135 11.59 -4.57 16.38
CA LEU A 135 13.01 -4.31 16.56
C LEU A 135 13.92 -5.49 16.15
N LYS A 136 13.35 -6.64 15.82
CA LYS A 136 14.10 -7.86 15.49
C LYS A 136 13.68 -8.48 14.14
N PRO A 137 13.79 -7.75 13.02
CA PRO A 137 13.47 -8.33 11.71
C PRO A 137 14.42 -9.48 11.36
N ALA A 138 13.94 -10.46 10.61
CA ALA A 138 14.76 -11.57 10.10
C ALA A 138 14.66 -11.75 8.58
N SER A 139 13.86 -10.93 7.87
CA SER A 139 13.69 -11.01 6.41
C SER A 139 14.54 -9.97 5.68
N LEU A 140 14.95 -10.31 4.46
CA LEU A 140 15.63 -9.45 3.50
C LEU A 140 14.64 -9.11 2.37
N ARG A 141 14.47 -7.83 2.06
CA ARG A 141 13.38 -7.36 1.18
C ARG A 141 13.91 -6.90 -0.17
N THR A 142 14.53 -7.81 -0.90
CA THR A 142 14.88 -7.62 -2.32
C THR A 142 14.15 -8.65 -3.19
N GLN A 143 14.13 -8.46 -4.50
CA GLN A 143 13.44 -9.38 -5.40
C GLN A 143 14.08 -10.78 -5.36
N LEU A 144 15.42 -10.86 -5.46
CA LEU A 144 16.14 -12.13 -5.40
C LEU A 144 16.02 -12.82 -4.04
N ALA A 145 16.13 -12.06 -2.94
CA ALA A 145 15.93 -12.62 -1.60
C ALA A 145 14.51 -13.17 -1.43
N GLY A 146 13.51 -12.50 -1.98
CA GLY A 146 12.12 -12.97 -1.99
C GLY A 146 11.93 -14.28 -2.77
N PHE A 147 12.58 -14.43 -3.92
CA PHE A 147 12.57 -15.70 -4.66
C PHE A 147 13.25 -16.82 -3.85
N ALA A 148 14.42 -16.55 -3.29
CA ALA A 148 15.13 -17.54 -2.46
C ALA A 148 14.30 -17.96 -1.24
N GLU A 149 13.70 -17.00 -0.52
CA GLU A 149 12.84 -17.26 0.63
C GLU A 149 11.65 -18.16 0.26
N LYS A 150 10.94 -17.82 -0.82
CA LYS A 150 9.80 -18.62 -1.27
C LYS A 150 10.20 -20.04 -1.67
N ILE A 151 11.33 -20.21 -2.35
CA ILE A 151 11.81 -21.54 -2.76
C ILE A 151 12.24 -22.38 -1.53
N VAL A 152 12.96 -21.76 -0.58
CA VAL A 152 13.37 -22.44 0.67
C VAL A 152 12.16 -22.85 1.50
N LEU A 153 11.19 -21.95 1.69
CA LEU A 153 9.95 -22.24 2.40
C LEU A 153 9.12 -23.31 1.68
N MET A 154 8.95 -23.18 0.35
CA MET A 154 8.20 -24.15 -0.46
C MET A 154 8.75 -25.56 -0.30
N ALA A 155 10.08 -25.73 -0.36
CA ALA A 155 10.71 -27.02 -0.21
C ALA A 155 10.46 -27.64 1.17
N SER A 156 10.41 -26.84 2.21
CA SER A 156 10.06 -27.27 3.57
C SER A 156 8.56 -27.57 3.71
N GLU A 157 7.70 -26.71 3.18
CA GLU A 157 6.23 -26.86 3.27
C GLU A 157 5.74 -28.07 2.45
N ASP A 158 6.36 -28.39 1.33
CA ASP A 158 6.00 -29.54 0.48
C ASP A 158 6.19 -30.90 1.16
N THR A 159 6.94 -30.97 2.25
CA THR A 159 7.02 -32.18 3.09
C THR A 159 5.77 -32.42 3.94
N LYS A 160 4.84 -31.44 4.01
CA LYS A 160 3.63 -31.50 4.82
C LYS A 160 2.38 -31.73 3.95
N PRO A 161 1.31 -32.34 4.49
CA PRO A 161 0.01 -32.33 3.85
C PRO A 161 -0.47 -30.89 3.58
N SER A 162 -1.14 -30.65 2.45
CA SER A 162 -1.56 -29.30 2.00
C SER A 162 -2.29 -28.48 3.06
N ALA A 163 -3.16 -29.12 3.85
CA ALA A 163 -3.91 -28.43 4.92
C ALA A 163 -3.02 -27.90 6.07
N GLN A 164 -1.85 -28.48 6.27
CA GLN A 164 -0.89 -28.10 7.33
C GLN A 164 0.18 -27.12 6.84
N ARG A 165 0.22 -26.85 5.53
CA ARG A 165 1.16 -25.87 4.94
C ARG A 165 0.75 -24.46 5.27
N LEU A 166 1.72 -23.55 5.27
CA LEU A 166 1.45 -22.13 5.23
C LEU A 166 0.55 -21.79 4.05
N ARG A 167 -0.36 -20.84 4.22
CA ARG A 167 -1.46 -20.58 3.29
C ARG A 167 -1.02 -20.41 1.83
N GLU A 168 0.06 -19.68 1.61
CA GLU A 168 0.62 -19.39 0.28
C GLU A 168 1.31 -20.58 -0.39
N PHE A 169 1.56 -21.67 0.36
CA PHE A 169 2.18 -22.92 -0.14
C PHE A 169 1.17 -24.08 -0.28
N ARG A 170 -0.11 -23.84 -0.02
CA ARG A 170 -1.17 -24.84 -0.21
C ARG A 170 -1.40 -25.11 -1.69
N ASP A 171 -1.96 -26.28 -2.01
CA ASP A 171 -2.22 -26.67 -3.40
C ASP A 171 -3.10 -25.66 -4.14
N SER A 172 -4.06 -25.01 -3.47
CA SER A 172 -4.89 -23.96 -4.03
C SER A 172 -4.14 -22.68 -4.44
N ALA A 173 -2.97 -22.43 -3.86
CA ALA A 173 -2.12 -21.27 -4.18
C ALA A 173 -0.94 -21.62 -5.09
N ARG A 174 -0.70 -22.91 -5.37
CA ARG A 174 0.48 -23.43 -6.06
C ARG A 174 0.70 -22.79 -7.44
N GLN A 175 -0.34 -22.75 -8.26
CA GLN A 175 -0.24 -22.20 -9.61
C GLN A 175 0.21 -20.73 -9.62
N SER A 176 -0.36 -19.90 -8.74
CA SER A 176 0.02 -18.49 -8.62
C SER A 176 1.44 -18.33 -8.09
N LEU A 177 1.83 -19.14 -7.11
CA LEU A 177 3.19 -19.14 -6.56
C LEU A 177 4.23 -19.51 -7.62
N GLU A 178 3.99 -20.55 -8.40
CA GLU A 178 4.91 -20.99 -9.44
C GLU A 178 4.97 -19.99 -10.61
N GLN A 179 3.85 -19.36 -10.98
CA GLN A 179 3.83 -18.30 -11.98
C GLN A 179 4.70 -17.11 -11.53
N GLU A 180 4.64 -16.72 -10.26
CA GLU A 180 5.49 -15.68 -9.73
C GLU A 180 6.97 -16.10 -9.70
N LEU A 181 7.27 -17.28 -9.14
CA LEU A 181 8.63 -17.76 -8.95
C LEU A 181 9.38 -18.00 -10.27
N PHE A 182 8.67 -18.46 -11.31
CA PHE A 182 9.28 -18.86 -12.58
C PHE A 182 9.04 -17.82 -13.69
N SER A 183 8.54 -16.64 -13.33
CA SER A 183 8.39 -15.51 -14.24
C SER A 183 9.76 -15.06 -14.78
N GLU A 184 9.79 -14.72 -16.08
CA GLU A 184 10.97 -14.18 -16.76
C GLU A 184 11.10 -12.66 -16.62
N VAL A 185 10.44 -12.06 -15.62
CA VAL A 185 10.61 -10.63 -15.34
C VAL A 185 12.09 -10.29 -15.15
N PRO A 186 12.55 -9.15 -15.67
CA PRO A 186 13.94 -8.75 -15.54
C PRO A 186 14.37 -8.65 -14.07
N VAL A 187 15.54 -9.21 -13.78
CA VAL A 187 16.24 -9.03 -12.50
C VAL A 187 17.54 -8.29 -12.81
N TYR A 188 17.72 -7.14 -12.22
CA TYR A 188 18.92 -6.31 -12.40
C TYR A 188 19.88 -6.54 -11.25
N GLU A 189 20.94 -7.30 -11.50
CA GLU A 189 21.90 -7.71 -10.46
C GLU A 189 22.60 -6.51 -9.78
N ASP A 190 22.87 -5.45 -10.52
CA ASP A 190 23.44 -4.21 -9.98
C ASP A 190 22.47 -3.50 -9.00
N LEU A 191 21.17 -3.47 -9.31
CA LEU A 191 20.14 -2.97 -8.42
C LEU A 191 19.96 -3.88 -7.19
N GLU A 192 19.88 -5.20 -7.41
CA GLU A 192 19.76 -6.19 -6.33
C GLU A 192 20.96 -6.11 -5.37
N ARG A 193 22.18 -5.94 -5.88
CA ARG A 193 23.38 -5.74 -5.06
C ARG A 193 23.25 -4.51 -4.16
N THR A 194 22.76 -3.40 -4.71
CA THR A 194 22.59 -2.14 -3.96
C THR A 194 21.54 -2.31 -2.87
N LEU A 195 20.38 -2.90 -3.21
CA LEU A 195 19.29 -3.12 -2.26
C LEU A 195 19.64 -4.17 -1.20
N LEU A 196 20.33 -5.25 -1.56
CA LEU A 196 20.76 -6.27 -0.59
C LEU A 196 21.81 -5.72 0.39
N ALA A 197 22.72 -4.86 -0.09
CA ALA A 197 23.68 -4.20 0.80
C ALA A 197 22.98 -3.30 1.83
N ASP A 198 21.93 -2.59 1.42
CA ASP A 198 21.10 -1.78 2.31
C ASP A 198 20.32 -2.63 3.32
N GLU A 199 19.70 -3.73 2.87
CA GLU A 199 18.96 -4.65 3.76
C GLU A 199 19.88 -5.33 4.78
N LEU A 200 21.09 -5.74 4.40
CA LEU A 200 22.09 -6.29 5.33
C LEU A 200 22.57 -5.25 6.35
N SER A 201 22.75 -3.98 5.91
CA SER A 201 23.07 -2.88 6.82
C SER A 201 21.96 -2.66 7.83
N ARG A 202 20.71 -2.59 7.35
CA ARG A 202 19.51 -2.44 8.18
C ARG A 202 19.40 -3.58 9.20
N LEU A 203 19.62 -4.81 8.77
CA LEU A 203 19.59 -5.98 9.66
C LEU A 203 20.58 -5.83 10.81
N ALA A 204 21.81 -5.37 10.51
CA ALA A 204 22.85 -5.14 11.50
C ALA A 204 22.53 -3.96 12.44
N GLU A 205 21.93 -2.89 11.92
CA GLU A 205 21.51 -1.73 12.71
C GLU A 205 20.37 -2.09 13.66
N ASP A 206 19.34 -2.83 13.18
CA ASP A 206 18.16 -3.20 13.95
C ASP A 206 18.48 -4.23 15.06
N ARG A 207 19.33 -5.21 14.78
CA ARG A 207 19.60 -6.33 15.70
C ARG A 207 20.92 -6.19 16.48
N GLY A 208 21.81 -5.35 15.99
CA GLY A 208 23.16 -5.19 16.54
C GLY A 208 24.18 -6.20 15.99
N GLY A 209 25.41 -5.76 15.81
CA GLY A 209 26.49 -6.55 15.18
C GLY A 209 26.87 -7.84 15.92
N ASN A 210 26.49 -7.99 17.19
CA ASN A 210 26.76 -9.20 17.99
C ASN A 210 25.65 -10.25 17.89
N ASP A 211 24.49 -9.92 17.28
CA ASP A 211 23.38 -10.86 17.10
C ASP A 211 23.82 -12.05 16.22
N PRO A 212 23.53 -13.30 16.61
CA PRO A 212 23.92 -14.49 15.86
C PRO A 212 23.44 -14.49 14.40
N LEU A 213 22.21 -14.02 14.14
CA LEU A 213 21.68 -13.94 12.79
C LEU A 213 22.44 -12.93 11.94
N VAL A 214 22.84 -11.78 12.51
CA VAL A 214 23.67 -10.79 11.83
C VAL A 214 25.04 -11.34 11.50
N LYS A 215 25.67 -12.07 12.42
CA LYS A 215 26.95 -12.74 12.19
C LYS A 215 26.86 -13.77 11.05
N THR A 216 25.79 -14.58 11.04
CA THR A 216 25.51 -15.52 9.95
C THR A 216 25.29 -14.79 8.63
N ALA A 217 24.45 -13.77 8.61
CA ALA A 217 24.12 -13.03 7.39
C ALA A 217 25.34 -12.34 6.78
N LEU A 218 26.17 -11.69 7.60
CA LEU A 218 27.34 -10.94 7.14
C LEU A 218 28.57 -11.83 6.90
N ALA A 219 28.67 -13.00 7.53
CA ALA A 219 29.83 -13.91 7.43
C ALA A 219 31.19 -13.19 7.60
N GLY A 220 31.28 -12.27 8.56
CA GLY A 220 32.50 -11.49 8.85
C GLY A 220 32.82 -10.39 7.84
N LYS A 221 31.95 -10.09 6.90
CA LYS A 221 32.15 -9.08 5.83
C LYS A 221 31.31 -7.82 6.09
N SER A 222 31.70 -6.72 5.44
CA SER A 222 30.84 -5.55 5.37
C SER A 222 29.57 -5.86 4.57
N PRO A 223 28.43 -5.19 4.82
CA PRO A 223 27.21 -5.39 4.05
C PRO A 223 27.40 -5.27 2.54
N ARG A 224 28.19 -4.31 2.07
CA ARG A 224 28.52 -4.13 0.65
C ARG A 224 29.27 -5.32 0.06
N ASN A 225 30.35 -5.77 0.73
CA ASN A 225 31.14 -6.88 0.25
C ASN A 225 30.35 -8.19 0.28
N ARG A 226 29.50 -8.37 1.31
CA ARG A 226 28.64 -9.54 1.41
C ARG A 226 27.59 -9.56 0.30
N ALA A 227 26.92 -8.45 0.04
CA ALA A 227 25.95 -8.33 -1.06
C ALA A 227 26.62 -8.58 -2.42
N ALA A 228 27.81 -8.02 -2.66
CA ALA A 228 28.53 -8.23 -3.90
C ALA A 228 28.89 -9.71 -4.12
N GLU A 229 29.36 -10.40 -3.09
CA GLU A 229 29.66 -11.83 -3.14
C GLU A 229 28.40 -12.66 -3.43
N ILE A 230 27.31 -12.40 -2.72
CA ILE A 230 26.06 -13.14 -2.87
C ILE A 230 25.49 -12.97 -4.27
N ILE A 231 25.41 -11.73 -4.77
CA ILE A 231 24.83 -11.45 -6.09
C ILE A 231 25.73 -12.00 -7.21
N ALA A 232 27.04 -11.93 -7.10
CA ALA A 232 27.95 -12.52 -8.09
C ALA A 232 27.88 -14.05 -8.12
N GLY A 233 27.51 -14.70 -7.02
CA GLY A 233 27.51 -16.16 -6.91
C GLY A 233 26.13 -16.80 -7.12
N THR A 234 25.04 -16.07 -6.98
CA THR A 234 23.71 -16.64 -7.12
C THR A 234 23.30 -16.82 -8.58
N LYS A 235 22.57 -17.91 -8.84
CA LYS A 235 21.96 -18.19 -10.16
C LYS A 235 20.47 -17.86 -10.20
N LEU A 236 19.90 -17.34 -9.13
CA LEU A 236 18.45 -17.12 -9.01
C LEU A 236 17.92 -15.95 -9.84
N ALA A 237 18.77 -15.14 -10.46
CA ALA A 237 18.34 -14.19 -11.49
C ALA A 237 17.69 -14.90 -12.70
N ASN A 238 18.12 -16.12 -12.99
CA ASN A 238 17.61 -16.95 -14.08
C ASN A 238 16.36 -17.75 -13.63
N ALA A 239 15.24 -17.60 -14.38
CA ALA A 239 13.99 -18.29 -14.08
C ALA A 239 14.10 -19.82 -14.14
N GLN A 240 14.87 -20.34 -15.10
CA GLN A 240 15.08 -21.77 -15.25
C GLN A 240 15.86 -22.35 -14.06
N ALA A 241 16.89 -21.63 -13.57
CA ALA A 241 17.62 -22.04 -12.38
C ALA A 241 16.73 -22.07 -11.12
N ARG A 242 15.80 -21.12 -10.97
CA ARG A 242 14.80 -21.13 -9.91
C ARG A 242 13.90 -22.36 -9.99
N LYS A 243 13.42 -22.69 -11.20
CA LYS A 243 12.57 -23.86 -11.45
C LYS A 243 13.30 -25.17 -11.14
N GLU A 244 14.53 -25.31 -11.61
CA GLU A 244 15.36 -26.51 -11.35
C GLU A 244 15.64 -26.70 -9.87
N LEU A 245 15.94 -25.62 -9.14
CA LEU A 245 16.14 -25.67 -7.70
C LEU A 245 14.86 -26.10 -6.96
N ALA A 246 13.74 -25.49 -7.33
CA ALA A 246 12.44 -25.81 -6.75
C ALA A 246 12.04 -27.29 -6.96
N GLN A 247 12.30 -27.82 -8.14
CA GLN A 247 12.03 -29.24 -8.47
C GLN A 247 12.86 -30.24 -7.65
N LYS A 248 14.04 -29.83 -7.19
CA LYS A 248 14.91 -30.66 -6.32
C LYS A 248 14.39 -30.74 -4.87
N GLY A 249 13.40 -29.93 -4.53
CA GLY A 249 12.76 -29.90 -3.22
C GLY A 249 13.76 -29.71 -2.05
N LEU A 250 13.45 -30.31 -0.91
CA LEU A 250 14.23 -30.11 0.31
C LEU A 250 15.70 -30.55 0.19
N ASP A 251 15.96 -31.62 -0.54
CA ASP A 251 17.36 -32.07 -0.76
C ASP A 251 18.14 -31.11 -1.62
N GLY A 252 17.50 -30.48 -2.60
CA GLY A 252 18.10 -29.41 -3.39
C GLY A 252 18.50 -28.21 -2.53
N ILE A 253 17.66 -27.82 -1.58
CA ILE A 253 17.94 -26.72 -0.65
C ILE A 253 19.07 -27.09 0.32
N LYS A 254 19.04 -28.28 0.92
CA LYS A 254 20.07 -28.75 1.87
C LYS A 254 21.45 -28.80 1.23
N ASN A 255 21.54 -29.27 -0.01
CA ASN A 255 22.80 -29.46 -0.73
C ASN A 255 23.18 -28.25 -1.62
N SER A 256 22.40 -27.16 -1.60
CA SER A 256 22.70 -25.97 -2.39
C SER A 256 23.98 -25.29 -1.91
N THR A 257 24.81 -24.91 -2.88
CA THR A 257 25.99 -24.06 -2.69
C THR A 257 25.77 -22.64 -3.21
N ASP A 258 24.59 -22.33 -3.74
CA ASP A 258 24.23 -20.97 -4.14
C ASP A 258 24.25 -20.05 -2.91
N PRO A 259 25.05 -18.97 -2.89
CA PRO A 259 25.27 -18.20 -1.68
C PRO A 259 24.02 -17.49 -1.16
N LEU A 260 23.06 -17.15 -2.03
CA LEU A 260 21.80 -16.56 -1.60
C LEU A 260 20.87 -17.62 -0.97
N VAL A 261 20.81 -18.80 -1.57
CA VAL A 261 20.04 -19.94 -1.00
C VAL A 261 20.61 -20.35 0.35
N VAL A 262 21.94 -20.41 0.47
CA VAL A 262 22.62 -20.71 1.75
C VAL A 262 22.26 -19.65 2.79
N LEU A 263 22.37 -18.38 2.47
CA LEU A 263 22.01 -17.30 3.39
C LEU A 263 20.57 -17.44 3.87
N ILE A 264 19.62 -17.57 2.94
CA ILE A 264 18.19 -17.64 3.30
C ILE A 264 17.89 -18.90 4.11
N ARG A 265 18.44 -20.06 3.73
CA ARG A 265 18.31 -21.30 4.50
C ARG A 265 18.81 -21.15 5.95
N ASP A 266 19.93 -20.45 6.12
CA ASP A 266 20.56 -20.33 7.44
C ASP A 266 19.85 -19.31 8.35
N ILE A 267 19.10 -18.32 7.80
CA ILE A 267 18.31 -17.36 8.55
C ILE A 267 16.82 -17.79 8.68
N GLU A 268 16.33 -18.73 7.88
CA GLU A 268 14.94 -19.16 7.83
C GLU A 268 14.39 -19.61 9.19
N PRO A 269 15.10 -20.36 10.04
CA PRO A 269 14.56 -20.80 11.33
C PRO A 269 14.18 -19.62 12.24
N GLU A 270 14.96 -18.55 12.26
CA GLU A 270 14.62 -17.35 13.03
C GLU A 270 13.46 -16.58 12.39
N TYR A 271 13.43 -16.47 11.06
CA TYR A 271 12.31 -15.91 10.32
C TYR A 271 11.01 -16.65 10.64
N ARG A 272 11.00 -17.99 10.60
CA ARG A 272 9.82 -18.81 10.91
C ARG A 272 9.34 -18.59 12.33
N LYS A 273 10.24 -18.55 13.30
CA LYS A 273 9.91 -18.26 14.70
C LYS A 273 9.23 -16.89 14.89
N ILE A 274 9.76 -15.85 14.24
CA ILE A 274 9.17 -14.51 14.29
C ILE A 274 7.81 -14.50 13.61
N ARG A 275 7.68 -15.19 12.49
CA ARG A 275 6.42 -15.36 11.77
C ARG A 275 5.35 -16.04 12.62
N GLU A 276 5.65 -17.17 13.24
CA GLU A 276 4.74 -17.90 14.12
C GLU A 276 4.26 -17.02 15.29
N ALA A 277 5.19 -16.28 15.91
CA ALA A 277 4.84 -15.35 16.98
C ALA A 277 3.96 -14.20 16.48
N THR A 278 4.20 -13.69 15.26
CA THR A 278 3.37 -12.65 14.63
C THR A 278 1.97 -13.17 14.32
N GLU A 279 1.86 -14.35 13.72
CA GLU A 279 0.58 -14.97 13.40
C GLU A 279 -0.26 -15.27 14.65
N ALA A 280 0.39 -15.66 15.75
CA ALA A 280 -0.28 -15.85 17.05
C ALA A 280 -0.83 -14.53 17.62
N ILE A 281 -0.09 -13.42 17.47
CA ILE A 281 -0.56 -12.08 17.85
C ILE A 281 -1.72 -11.66 16.94
N ASP A 282 -1.61 -11.86 15.63
CA ASP A 282 -2.64 -11.51 14.65
C ASP A 282 -3.97 -12.22 14.93
N GLU A 283 -3.91 -13.50 15.34
CA GLU A 283 -5.10 -14.28 15.67
C GLU A 283 -5.77 -13.76 16.95
N GLN A 284 -5.00 -13.51 18.01
CA GLN A 284 -5.53 -12.96 19.25
C GLN A 284 -6.13 -11.56 19.04
N GLU A 285 -5.46 -10.74 18.22
CA GLU A 285 -5.94 -9.40 17.89
C GLU A 285 -7.26 -9.46 17.08
N ARG A 286 -7.38 -10.39 16.13
CA ARG A 286 -8.61 -10.60 15.36
C ARG A 286 -9.79 -10.95 16.26
N GLN A 287 -9.56 -11.86 17.23
CA GLN A 287 -10.59 -12.24 18.20
C GLN A 287 -10.97 -11.09 19.13
N ALA A 288 -10.00 -10.28 19.55
CA ALA A 288 -10.26 -9.10 20.36
C ALA A 288 -11.06 -8.03 19.57
N TYR A 289 -10.71 -7.79 18.29
CA TYR A 289 -11.46 -6.86 17.44
C TYR A 289 -12.87 -7.36 17.08
N ALA A 290 -13.12 -8.65 17.05
CA ALA A 290 -14.49 -9.17 16.94
C ALA A 290 -15.36 -8.69 18.10
N LYS A 291 -14.84 -8.74 19.33
CA LYS A 291 -15.53 -8.23 20.54
C LYS A 291 -15.68 -6.70 20.53
N VAL A 292 -14.65 -5.96 20.09
CA VAL A 292 -14.73 -4.50 19.91
C VAL A 292 -15.81 -4.14 18.89
N THR A 293 -15.92 -4.90 17.81
CA THR A 293 -16.96 -4.73 16.79
C THR A 293 -18.34 -4.96 17.38
N GLU A 294 -18.53 -6.07 18.09
CA GLU A 294 -19.80 -6.40 18.78
C GLU A 294 -20.21 -5.28 19.74
N ALA A 295 -19.28 -4.79 20.55
CA ALA A 295 -19.52 -3.68 21.47
C ALA A 295 -19.93 -2.39 20.74
N LYS A 296 -19.24 -2.03 19.66
CA LYS A 296 -19.58 -0.84 18.87
C LYS A 296 -20.96 -0.92 18.24
N PHE A 297 -21.33 -2.07 17.69
CA PHE A 297 -22.67 -2.28 17.12
C PHE A 297 -23.76 -2.32 18.20
N ALA A 298 -23.48 -2.88 19.37
CA ALA A 298 -24.43 -2.87 20.48
C ALA A 298 -24.75 -1.44 20.97
N VAL A 299 -23.77 -0.53 20.90
CA VAL A 299 -23.93 0.88 21.31
C VAL A 299 -24.47 1.76 20.20
N GLY A 300 -23.94 1.61 18.97
CA GLY A 300 -24.22 2.52 17.85
C GLY A 300 -25.27 2.01 16.87
N GLY A 301 -25.71 0.74 16.98
CA GLY A 301 -26.71 0.14 16.09
C GLY A 301 -26.38 0.31 14.61
N ASP A 302 -27.38 0.60 13.80
CA ASP A 302 -27.27 0.77 12.34
C ASP A 302 -26.49 2.01 11.90
N SER A 303 -26.12 2.91 12.82
CA SER A 303 -25.30 4.08 12.50
C SER A 303 -23.81 3.75 12.33
N VAL A 304 -23.39 2.53 12.72
CA VAL A 304 -22.01 2.06 12.61
C VAL A 304 -21.85 1.27 11.33
N TYR A 305 -21.00 1.74 10.41
CA TYR A 305 -20.61 0.97 9.24
C TYR A 305 -19.22 0.31 9.43
N PRO A 306 -19.03 -0.90 8.91
CA PRO A 306 -17.79 -1.64 9.10
C PRO A 306 -16.65 -1.08 8.25
N ASP A 307 -15.42 -1.35 8.67
CA ASP A 307 -14.23 -1.06 7.88
C ASP A 307 -14.30 -1.68 6.47
N ALA A 308 -13.63 -1.04 5.52
CA ALA A 308 -13.47 -1.56 4.18
C ALA A 308 -12.63 -2.85 4.19
N THR A 309 -13.05 -3.84 3.38
CA THR A 309 -12.46 -5.19 3.30
C THR A 309 -12.34 -5.68 1.87
N PHE A 310 -12.24 -4.76 0.91
CA PHE A 310 -12.23 -5.03 -0.52
C PHE A 310 -13.54 -5.62 -1.07
N THR A 311 -14.62 -5.55 -0.31
CA THR A 311 -15.97 -5.89 -0.79
C THR A 311 -16.60 -4.70 -1.51
N LEU A 312 -17.53 -4.98 -2.44
CA LEU A 312 -18.25 -3.94 -3.17
C LEU A 312 -18.99 -3.01 -2.19
N ARG A 313 -18.78 -1.72 -2.34
CA ARG A 313 -19.40 -0.65 -1.55
C ARG A 313 -19.91 0.45 -2.46
N LEU A 314 -21.00 1.07 -2.04
CA LEU A 314 -21.51 2.30 -2.61
C LEU A 314 -21.14 3.45 -1.67
N SER A 315 -20.30 4.38 -2.15
CA SER A 315 -20.05 5.66 -1.50
C SER A 315 -20.83 6.76 -2.21
N TYR A 316 -21.25 7.78 -1.47
CA TYR A 316 -21.94 8.92 -2.06
C TYR A 316 -21.46 10.22 -1.42
N GLY A 317 -21.61 11.32 -2.15
CA GLY A 317 -21.18 12.64 -1.69
C GLY A 317 -21.52 13.74 -2.69
N ALA A 318 -21.32 14.98 -2.28
CA ALA A 318 -21.53 16.13 -3.15
C ALA A 318 -20.24 16.49 -3.89
N VAL A 319 -20.35 16.89 -5.14
CA VAL A 319 -19.28 17.58 -5.86
C VAL A 319 -19.07 18.93 -5.19
N SER A 320 -17.92 19.16 -4.58
CA SER A 320 -17.70 20.35 -3.77
C SER A 320 -16.22 20.67 -3.63
N GLY A 321 -15.84 21.91 -3.86
CA GLY A 321 -14.53 22.43 -3.49
C GLY A 321 -14.27 22.36 -1.99
N TYR A 322 -13.11 22.83 -1.55
CA TYR A 322 -12.72 22.84 -0.14
C TYR A 322 -11.71 23.95 0.15
N GLU A 323 -11.52 24.24 1.41
CA GLU A 323 -10.49 25.16 1.85
C GLU A 323 -9.23 24.38 2.25
N SER A 324 -8.07 24.75 1.71
CA SER A 324 -6.77 24.24 2.11
C SER A 324 -5.77 25.36 2.26
N LYS A 325 -5.12 25.44 3.42
CA LYS A 325 -4.10 26.45 3.75
C LYS A 325 -4.56 27.90 3.48
N GLY A 326 -5.81 28.21 3.84
CA GLY A 326 -6.43 29.54 3.65
C GLY A 326 -6.79 29.87 2.20
N LYS A 327 -6.77 28.90 1.30
CA LYS A 327 -7.17 29.06 -0.12
C LYS A 327 -8.40 28.22 -0.42
N GLN A 328 -9.34 28.80 -1.15
CA GLN A 328 -10.47 28.07 -1.71
C GLN A 328 -10.01 27.26 -2.93
N ILE A 329 -10.16 25.96 -2.87
CA ILE A 329 -9.88 25.04 -3.97
C ILE A 329 -11.21 24.76 -4.67
N PRO A 330 -11.33 25.05 -5.98
CA PRO A 330 -12.58 24.83 -6.71
C PRO A 330 -12.87 23.35 -6.87
N ALA A 331 -14.15 23.02 -7.10
CA ALA A 331 -14.58 21.65 -7.32
C ALA A 331 -14.02 21.04 -8.62
N HIS A 332 -13.68 21.87 -9.60
CA HIS A 332 -13.21 21.42 -10.92
C HIS A 332 -11.88 22.05 -11.29
N THR A 333 -11.06 21.28 -12.02
CA THR A 333 -9.93 21.78 -12.81
C THR A 333 -10.33 21.85 -14.28
N LYS A 334 -9.57 22.62 -15.06
CA LYS A 334 -9.76 22.77 -16.52
C LYS A 334 -8.65 22.05 -17.27
N LEU A 335 -8.96 21.57 -18.49
CA LEU A 335 -8.00 20.87 -19.36
C LEU A 335 -6.76 21.73 -19.67
N GLY A 336 -6.96 23.04 -19.89
CA GLY A 336 -5.87 23.99 -20.11
C GLY A 336 -4.85 24.05 -18.99
N GLY A 337 -5.29 23.77 -17.75
CA GLY A 337 -4.42 23.73 -16.58
C GLY A 337 -3.31 22.68 -16.67
N ALA A 338 -3.47 21.61 -17.45
CA ALA A 338 -2.42 20.62 -17.68
C ALA A 338 -1.20 21.24 -18.38
N PHE A 339 -1.43 22.08 -19.39
CA PHE A 339 -0.34 22.78 -20.10
C PHE A 339 0.31 23.88 -19.25
N GLU A 340 -0.47 24.55 -18.41
CA GLU A 340 0.07 25.51 -17.44
C GLU A 340 0.95 24.84 -16.41
N HIS A 341 0.52 23.68 -15.91
CA HIS A 341 1.28 22.90 -14.94
C HIS A 341 2.62 22.43 -15.52
N GLU A 342 2.63 21.90 -16.74
CA GLU A 342 3.86 21.54 -17.45
C GLU A 342 4.81 22.75 -17.59
N LYS A 343 4.28 23.93 -17.97
CA LYS A 343 5.06 25.15 -18.10
C LYS A 343 5.70 25.60 -16.79
N VAL A 344 4.94 25.55 -15.69
CA VAL A 344 5.44 25.88 -14.33
C VAL A 344 6.58 24.96 -13.92
N HIS A 345 6.55 23.69 -14.33
CA HIS A 345 7.60 22.71 -14.07
C HIS A 345 8.70 22.67 -15.15
N LEU A 346 8.82 23.75 -15.97
CA LEU A 346 9.88 23.93 -16.95
C LEU A 346 9.97 22.82 -18.00
N GLN A 347 8.86 22.14 -18.30
CA GLN A 347 8.79 21.03 -19.25
C GLN A 347 9.80 19.91 -18.95
N LYS A 348 9.99 19.61 -17.65
CA LYS A 348 10.90 18.55 -17.18
C LYS A 348 10.12 17.35 -16.67
N ASP A 349 10.67 16.16 -16.85
CA ASP A 349 10.15 14.94 -16.24
C ASP A 349 9.98 15.11 -14.72
N PRO A 350 8.89 14.59 -14.12
CA PRO A 350 7.84 13.78 -14.75
C PRO A 350 6.63 14.59 -15.27
N TRP A 351 6.77 15.90 -15.45
CA TRP A 351 5.68 16.83 -15.74
C TRP A 351 5.47 17.09 -17.24
N VAL A 352 6.27 16.45 -18.09
CA VAL A 352 6.18 16.60 -19.56
C VAL A 352 4.93 15.93 -20.08
N LEU A 353 4.09 16.69 -20.81
CA LEU A 353 2.93 16.12 -21.50
C LEU A 353 3.37 15.30 -22.73
N PRO A 354 2.60 14.25 -23.08
CA PRO A 354 2.87 13.47 -24.28
C PRO A 354 2.87 14.33 -25.55
N LYS A 355 3.70 13.97 -26.55
CA LYS A 355 3.76 14.68 -27.85
C LYS A 355 2.40 14.80 -28.54
N SER A 356 1.52 13.80 -28.38
CA SER A 356 0.15 13.81 -28.92
C SER A 356 -0.69 14.98 -28.31
N TRP A 357 -0.48 15.33 -27.04
CA TRP A 357 -1.16 16.44 -26.39
C TRP A 357 -0.69 17.77 -26.94
N HIS A 358 0.62 17.96 -27.16
CA HIS A 358 1.17 19.17 -27.80
C HIS A 358 0.66 19.32 -29.22
N ALA A 359 0.61 18.25 -30.00
CA ALA A 359 0.11 18.30 -31.37
C ALA A 359 -1.40 18.61 -31.46
N ALA A 360 -2.16 18.29 -30.44
CA ALA A 360 -3.59 18.55 -30.37
C ALA A 360 -3.95 19.91 -29.72
N LYS A 361 -3.00 20.61 -29.09
CA LYS A 361 -3.24 21.76 -28.22
C LYS A 361 -4.19 22.80 -28.81
N GLU A 362 -3.97 23.21 -30.06
CA GLU A 362 -4.79 24.22 -30.74
C GLU A 362 -6.23 23.77 -31.06
N LYS A 363 -6.47 22.45 -31.03
CA LYS A 363 -7.78 21.86 -31.26
C LYS A 363 -8.58 21.64 -29.98
N LEU A 364 -7.91 21.64 -28.83
CA LEU A 364 -8.53 21.38 -27.55
C LEU A 364 -9.26 22.63 -27.04
N ASN A 365 -10.39 22.40 -26.35
CA ASN A 365 -11.03 23.47 -25.61
C ASN A 365 -10.40 23.52 -24.20
N PRO A 366 -9.63 24.58 -23.87
CA PRO A 366 -8.92 24.67 -22.59
C PRO A 366 -9.85 24.79 -21.38
N ASP A 367 -11.09 25.23 -21.58
CA ASP A 367 -12.07 25.47 -20.51
C ASP A 367 -12.90 24.24 -20.13
N ILE A 368 -12.75 23.12 -20.84
CA ILE A 368 -13.46 21.88 -20.50
C ILE A 368 -13.04 21.40 -19.10
N PRO A 369 -13.99 21.00 -18.23
CA PRO A 369 -13.69 20.35 -16.96
C PRO A 369 -12.82 19.11 -17.18
N PHE A 370 -11.71 19.04 -16.44
CA PHE A 370 -10.75 17.94 -16.57
C PHE A 370 -10.82 16.96 -15.41
N ASN A 371 -10.71 17.47 -14.18
CA ASN A 371 -10.96 16.70 -12.99
C ASN A 371 -12.00 17.39 -12.11
N PHE A 372 -12.64 16.62 -11.26
CA PHE A 372 -13.50 17.17 -10.21
C PHE A 372 -13.27 16.45 -8.89
N VAL A 373 -13.68 17.08 -7.80
CA VAL A 373 -13.58 16.54 -6.46
C VAL A 373 -14.95 16.41 -5.82
N SER A 374 -15.11 15.38 -4.99
CA SER A 374 -16.35 15.15 -4.25
C SER A 374 -16.10 14.68 -2.81
N THR A 375 -17.13 14.76 -1.97
CA THR A 375 -17.10 14.29 -0.58
C THR A 375 -17.35 12.79 -0.45
N CYS A 376 -17.24 12.01 -1.51
CA CYS A 376 -17.33 10.55 -1.42
C CYS A 376 -16.20 9.97 -0.55
N ASP A 377 -16.56 9.16 0.43
CA ASP A 377 -15.58 8.43 1.24
C ASP A 377 -14.98 7.28 0.43
N ILE A 378 -13.72 7.39 0.11
CA ILE A 378 -12.97 6.40 -0.70
C ILE A 378 -11.63 6.08 -0.07
N ILE A 379 -11.09 4.94 -0.44
CA ILE A 379 -9.73 4.51 -0.11
C ILE A 379 -9.11 3.79 -1.32
N GLY A 380 -7.81 3.48 -1.27
CA GLY A 380 -7.16 2.64 -2.28
C GLY A 380 -7.96 1.37 -2.58
N GLY A 381 -8.13 1.04 -3.86
CA GLY A 381 -9.04 0.00 -4.35
C GLY A 381 -10.27 0.56 -5.09
N ASN A 382 -10.65 1.82 -4.82
CA ASN A 382 -11.70 2.51 -5.58
C ASN A 382 -11.22 3.01 -6.96
N SER A 383 -9.91 3.09 -7.20
CA SER A 383 -9.35 3.61 -8.44
C SER A 383 -9.89 2.86 -9.67
N GLY A 384 -10.36 3.61 -10.69
CA GLY A 384 -11.02 3.09 -11.89
C GLY A 384 -12.53 2.87 -11.75
N SER A 385 -13.11 3.05 -10.57
CA SER A 385 -14.56 2.91 -10.37
C SER A 385 -15.33 4.03 -11.05
N PRO A 386 -16.53 3.75 -11.60
CA PRO A 386 -17.40 4.77 -12.17
C PRO A 386 -17.93 5.71 -11.09
N VAL A 387 -17.96 7.00 -11.43
CA VAL A 387 -18.74 8.00 -10.69
C VAL A 387 -20.00 8.25 -11.47
N VAL A 388 -21.16 8.05 -10.81
CA VAL A 388 -22.47 8.19 -11.44
C VAL A 388 -23.30 9.30 -10.79
N SER A 389 -24.12 9.96 -11.58
CA SER A 389 -25.09 10.96 -11.12
C SER A 389 -26.25 10.28 -10.39
N ARG A 390 -27.13 11.11 -9.84
CA ARG A 390 -28.40 10.66 -9.22
C ARG A 390 -29.28 9.84 -10.19
N ASP A 391 -29.19 10.12 -11.50
CA ASP A 391 -29.98 9.45 -12.53
C ASP A 391 -29.27 8.19 -13.07
N GLY A 392 -28.15 7.77 -12.47
CA GLY A 392 -27.38 6.60 -12.86
C GLY A 392 -26.48 6.82 -14.09
N ALA A 393 -26.35 8.05 -14.59
CA ALA A 393 -25.47 8.35 -15.72
C ALA A 393 -24.02 8.48 -15.23
N MET A 394 -23.07 7.91 -15.98
CA MET A 394 -21.64 8.04 -15.70
C MET A 394 -21.19 9.48 -15.96
N VAL A 395 -20.60 10.13 -14.96
CA VAL A 395 -20.12 11.52 -14.97
C VAL A 395 -18.60 11.63 -14.79
N GLY A 396 -17.94 10.55 -14.40
CA GLY A 396 -16.49 10.50 -14.24
C GLY A 396 -15.97 9.13 -13.84
N ILE A 397 -14.65 9.07 -13.65
CA ILE A 397 -13.94 7.90 -13.15
C ILE A 397 -13.05 8.35 -12.00
N ILE A 398 -13.22 7.73 -10.84
CA ILE A 398 -12.37 8.03 -9.70
C ILE A 398 -10.97 7.43 -9.88
N PHE A 399 -9.94 8.14 -9.44
CA PHE A 399 -8.56 7.64 -9.55
C PHE A 399 -7.68 7.96 -8.34
N ASP A 400 -8.05 8.93 -7.48
CA ASP A 400 -7.24 9.34 -6.34
C ASP A 400 -8.08 10.01 -5.24
N GLY A 401 -7.41 10.40 -4.17
CA GLY A 401 -7.88 11.32 -3.15
C GLY A 401 -6.93 12.50 -2.99
N ASN A 402 -7.43 13.64 -2.50
CA ASN A 402 -6.56 14.75 -2.17
C ASN A 402 -5.66 14.41 -0.96
N ILE A 403 -4.64 15.25 -0.69
CA ILE A 403 -3.69 14.99 0.40
C ILE A 403 -4.38 14.96 1.77
N GLU A 404 -5.43 15.73 1.94
CA GLU A 404 -6.25 15.81 3.16
C GLU A 404 -7.10 14.55 3.38
N SER A 405 -7.28 13.69 2.36
CA SER A 405 -7.97 12.40 2.49
C SER A 405 -7.08 11.27 3.02
N LEU A 406 -5.75 11.44 3.07
CA LEU A 406 -4.80 10.39 3.48
C LEU A 406 -5.06 9.82 4.89
N PRO A 407 -5.56 10.58 5.89
CA PRO A 407 -5.99 10.02 7.17
C PRO A 407 -7.23 9.11 7.09
N GLY A 408 -7.89 9.02 5.94
CA GLY A 408 -9.12 8.27 5.71
C GLY A 408 -9.05 6.78 6.07
N ASP A 409 -7.84 6.22 6.18
CA ASP A 409 -7.61 4.89 6.74
C ASP A 409 -8.08 4.80 8.21
N PHE A 410 -7.91 5.86 8.99
CA PHE A 410 -8.21 5.90 10.43
C PHE A 410 -9.52 6.60 10.76
N TYR A 411 -9.88 7.63 10.01
CA TYR A 411 -11.13 8.36 10.15
C TYR A 411 -11.52 9.08 8.86
N TYR A 412 -12.81 9.25 8.64
CA TYR A 412 -13.34 10.05 7.56
C TYR A 412 -13.82 11.41 8.08
N SER A 413 -13.56 12.47 7.29
CA SER A 413 -14.10 13.81 7.50
C SER A 413 -14.29 14.48 6.15
N ASP A 414 -15.49 15.00 5.91
CA ASP A 414 -15.86 15.73 4.70
C ASP A 414 -15.45 17.21 4.71
N LYS A 415 -14.82 17.69 5.78
CA LYS A 415 -14.35 19.09 5.88
C LYS A 415 -13.36 19.43 4.76
N GLN A 416 -12.34 18.60 4.58
CA GLN A 416 -11.26 18.83 3.61
C GLN A 416 -10.97 17.61 2.72
N ALA A 417 -11.25 16.39 3.21
CA ALA A 417 -11.02 15.19 2.42
C ALA A 417 -11.92 15.17 1.18
N ARG A 418 -11.31 14.90 0.02
CA ARG A 418 -12.02 14.80 -1.26
C ARG A 418 -11.53 13.59 -2.05
N SER A 419 -12.47 12.91 -2.67
CA SER A 419 -12.17 12.01 -3.77
C SER A 419 -11.86 12.81 -5.03
N VAL A 420 -10.95 12.32 -5.88
CA VAL A 420 -10.56 12.99 -7.12
C VAL A 420 -10.93 12.10 -8.30
N SER A 421 -11.67 12.67 -9.24
CA SER A 421 -12.17 11.95 -10.41
C SER A 421 -11.84 12.69 -11.69
N VAL A 422 -11.53 11.96 -12.76
CA VAL A 422 -11.49 12.55 -14.09
C VAL A 422 -12.90 12.82 -14.57
N HIS A 423 -13.13 14.01 -15.12
CA HIS A 423 -14.44 14.44 -15.60
C HIS A 423 -14.74 13.84 -16.97
N ILE A 424 -15.96 13.36 -17.20
CA ILE A 424 -16.31 12.68 -18.44
C ILE A 424 -16.15 13.57 -19.68
N ALA A 425 -16.42 14.86 -19.57
CA ALA A 425 -16.22 15.82 -20.67
C ALA A 425 -14.76 15.89 -21.10
N GLY A 426 -13.81 15.88 -20.16
CA GLY A 426 -12.38 15.81 -20.44
C GLY A 426 -11.98 14.52 -21.14
N VAL A 427 -12.55 13.39 -20.73
CA VAL A 427 -12.34 12.07 -21.35
C VAL A 427 -12.83 12.13 -22.82
N LEU A 428 -14.05 12.59 -23.07
CA LEU A 428 -14.64 12.65 -24.41
C LEU A 428 -13.85 13.61 -25.33
N GLU A 429 -13.40 14.76 -24.80
CA GLU A 429 -12.56 15.71 -25.54
C GLU A 429 -11.23 15.07 -25.96
N ALA A 430 -10.55 14.38 -25.04
CA ALA A 430 -9.31 13.69 -25.31
C ALA A 430 -9.50 12.55 -26.35
N MET A 431 -10.55 11.75 -26.22
CA MET A 431 -10.86 10.71 -27.18
C MET A 431 -11.03 11.24 -28.59
N ARG A 432 -11.78 12.35 -28.75
CA ARG A 432 -12.06 12.93 -30.06
C ARG A 432 -10.87 13.63 -30.67
N LYS A 433 -10.13 14.41 -29.89
CA LYS A 433 -9.16 15.38 -30.41
C LYS A 433 -7.69 14.96 -30.24
N ILE A 434 -7.38 14.12 -29.28
CA ILE A 434 -6.02 13.65 -29.03
C ILE A 434 -5.81 12.24 -29.60
N TYR A 435 -6.74 11.32 -29.32
CA TYR A 435 -6.56 9.89 -29.58
C TYR A 435 -7.28 9.38 -30.84
N ASN A 436 -7.96 10.27 -31.59
CA ASN A 436 -8.73 9.91 -32.80
C ASN A 436 -9.73 8.78 -32.58
N ALA A 437 -10.30 8.70 -31.38
CA ALA A 437 -11.26 7.68 -30.95
C ALA A 437 -12.70 8.23 -30.86
N GLY A 438 -13.05 9.21 -31.71
CA GLY A 438 -14.38 9.83 -31.72
C GLY A 438 -15.53 8.85 -31.91
N HIS A 439 -15.33 7.81 -32.74
CA HIS A 439 -16.32 6.76 -32.93
C HIS A 439 -16.67 6.01 -31.64
N LEU A 440 -15.71 5.78 -30.74
CA LEU A 440 -15.97 5.18 -29.43
C LEU A 440 -16.71 6.17 -28.52
N ALA A 441 -16.29 7.45 -28.53
CA ALA A 441 -16.98 8.48 -27.75
C ALA A 441 -18.46 8.60 -28.15
N ASP A 442 -18.81 8.43 -29.45
CA ASP A 442 -20.18 8.49 -29.93
C ASP A 442 -21.00 7.25 -29.55
N GLN A 443 -20.36 6.07 -29.42
CA GLN A 443 -21.01 4.86 -28.91
C GLN A 443 -21.30 4.94 -27.40
N MET A 444 -20.41 5.59 -26.66
CA MET A 444 -20.55 5.74 -25.20
C MET A 444 -21.63 6.79 -24.81
N GLY A 445 -22.02 7.69 -25.71
CA GLY A 445 -23.06 8.70 -25.51
C GLY A 445 -24.49 8.22 -25.85
N LYS A 446 -24.62 7.01 -26.39
CA LYS A 446 -25.92 6.37 -26.64
C LYS A 446 -26.34 5.54 -25.44
#